data_166e7739ba971528fa4028689643aa7d
#
_entry.id   166e7739ba971528fa4028689643aa7d
#
_cell.length_a   1.000
_cell.length_b   1.000
_cell.length_c   1.000
_cell.angle_alpha   90.00
_cell.angle_beta   90.00
_cell.angle_gamma   90.00
#
_symmetry.space_group_name_H-M   'P 1'
#
loop_
_entity.id
_entity.type
_entity.pdbx_description
1 polymer ?
#
loop_
_entity_poly.entity_id
_entity_poly.type
_entity_poly.pdbx_seq_one_letter_code
_entity_poly.pdbx_strand_id
1 'polypeptide(L)'
;INYAAQLAIQQGLDPLIAIQMATLNNAVCHGIQDKGAIAPGYVADILITDSLERLSPETIIKDGRVLNLDELRNVHAVVPQAVRSSLHLKKVTKVDLQIPLLEGQKAWVIGIVPGSIITQKNARDVQTEDGFFVADPQNDQLKIVVCERHHQTGSIGAGIVSGLGLKRGAIASTVAHDSHNLVVAGTNDEDMLLAIEEAERMQ
;
A
#
# COMPACT_ATOMS: atom_id res chain seq x y z
N ILE A 1 13.99 -4.60 -4.98
CA ILE A 1 14.99 -3.77 -5.71
C ILE A 1 15.18 -4.26 -7.12
N ASN A 2 15.44 -5.55 -7.35
CA ASN A 2 15.63 -6.12 -8.70
C ASN A 2 14.48 -5.77 -9.67
N TYR A 3 13.21 -5.88 -9.23
CA TYR A 3 12.05 -5.50 -10.03
C TYR A 3 12.06 -4.01 -10.41
N ALA A 4 12.41 -3.11 -9.48
CA ALA A 4 12.49 -1.68 -9.77
C ALA A 4 13.62 -1.38 -10.78
N ALA A 5 14.77 -2.03 -10.64
CA ALA A 5 15.87 -1.91 -11.59
C ALA A 5 15.48 -2.45 -12.98
N GLN A 6 14.82 -3.62 -13.05
CA GLN A 6 14.28 -4.16 -14.30
C GLN A 6 13.32 -3.18 -15.00
N LEU A 7 12.41 -2.58 -14.23
CA LEU A 7 11.45 -1.63 -14.80
C LEU A 7 12.18 -0.40 -15.39
N ALA A 8 13.19 0.12 -14.70
CA ALA A 8 14.00 1.22 -15.20
C ALA A 8 14.75 0.85 -16.50
N ILE A 9 15.32 -0.36 -16.57
CA ILE A 9 15.98 -0.88 -17.77
C ILE A 9 15.00 -1.01 -18.94
N GLN A 10 13.80 -1.53 -18.68
CA GLN A 10 12.73 -1.63 -19.69
C GLN A 10 12.30 -0.24 -20.23
N GLN A 11 12.46 0.82 -19.44
CA GLN A 11 12.21 2.20 -19.85
C GLN A 11 13.42 2.86 -20.51
N GLY A 12 14.49 2.11 -20.79
CA GLY A 12 15.66 2.57 -21.55
C GLY A 12 16.85 3.01 -20.71
N LEU A 13 16.85 2.78 -19.40
CA LEU A 13 18.04 3.01 -18.59
C LEU A 13 19.10 1.93 -18.88
N ASP A 14 20.37 2.34 -19.00
CA ASP A 14 21.48 1.40 -19.16
C ASP A 14 21.51 0.41 -17.98
N PRO A 15 21.60 -0.92 -18.24
CA PRO A 15 21.58 -1.94 -17.19
C PRO A 15 22.67 -1.79 -16.14
N LEU A 16 23.91 -1.40 -16.53
CA LEU A 16 25.01 -1.21 -15.58
C LEU A 16 24.74 -0.01 -14.68
N ILE A 17 24.17 1.06 -15.22
CA ILE A 17 23.77 2.23 -14.43
C ILE A 17 22.65 1.85 -13.45
N ALA A 18 21.64 1.10 -13.89
CA ALA A 18 20.56 0.63 -13.03
C ALA A 18 21.08 -0.24 -11.87
N ILE A 19 22.01 -1.15 -12.16
CA ILE A 19 22.65 -2.00 -11.15
C ILE A 19 23.49 -1.16 -10.18
N GLN A 20 24.29 -0.22 -10.69
CA GLN A 20 25.09 0.67 -9.85
C GLN A 20 24.21 1.51 -8.92
N MET A 21 23.10 2.04 -9.43
CA MET A 21 22.12 2.78 -8.61
C MET A 21 21.52 1.90 -7.51
N ALA A 22 21.23 0.63 -7.82
CA ALA A 22 20.65 -0.32 -6.87
C ALA A 22 21.67 -0.90 -5.87
N THR A 23 22.95 -0.72 -6.07
CA THR A 23 24.04 -1.31 -5.26
C THR A 23 24.98 -0.24 -4.70
N LEU A 24 25.99 0.13 -5.43
CA LEU A 24 27.07 1.02 -4.95
C LEU A 24 26.56 2.41 -4.54
N ASN A 25 25.68 3.02 -5.33
CA ASN A 25 25.18 4.36 -5.04
C ASN A 25 24.34 4.37 -3.75
N ASN A 26 23.54 3.31 -3.52
CA ASN A 26 22.81 3.13 -2.26
C ASN A 26 23.76 2.97 -1.07
N ALA A 27 24.78 2.14 -1.22
CA ALA A 27 25.78 1.94 -0.17
C ALA A 27 26.46 3.26 0.21
N VAL A 28 26.89 4.02 -0.78
CA VAL A 28 27.51 5.35 -0.57
C VAL A 28 26.54 6.33 0.09
N CYS A 29 25.29 6.38 -0.38
CA CYS A 29 24.26 7.28 0.16
C CYS A 29 23.98 7.00 1.66
N HIS A 30 24.03 5.74 2.07
CA HIS A 30 23.79 5.33 3.45
C HIS A 30 25.06 5.18 4.29
N GLY A 31 26.23 5.58 3.77
CA GLY A 31 27.50 5.50 4.49
C GLY A 31 28.03 4.08 4.72
N ILE A 32 27.55 3.11 3.94
CA ILE A 32 28.01 1.71 3.99
C ILE A 32 29.28 1.59 3.16
N GLN A 33 30.42 1.26 3.79
CA GLN A 33 31.73 1.33 3.16
C GLN A 33 32.23 0.02 2.55
N ASP A 34 31.62 -1.11 2.91
CA ASP A 34 32.07 -2.46 2.60
C ASP A 34 31.07 -3.27 1.76
N LYS A 35 30.10 -2.60 1.12
CA LYS A 35 29.06 -3.23 0.28
C LYS A 35 28.82 -2.43 -1.00
N GLY A 36 28.11 -3.07 -1.93
CA GLY A 36 27.66 -2.43 -3.17
C GLY A 36 28.58 -2.62 -4.36
N ALA A 37 29.76 -3.22 -4.17
CA ALA A 37 30.69 -3.57 -5.25
C ALA A 37 31.42 -4.88 -4.92
N ILE A 38 32.01 -5.50 -5.94
CA ILE A 38 32.93 -6.65 -5.77
C ILE A 38 34.35 -6.10 -5.75
N ALA A 39 34.92 -6.00 -4.55
CA ALA A 39 36.26 -5.46 -4.34
C ALA A 39 36.94 -6.10 -3.12
N PRO A 40 38.27 -6.10 -3.05
CA PRO A 40 39.00 -6.53 -1.86
C PRO A 40 38.54 -5.77 -0.60
N GLY A 41 38.27 -6.49 0.48
CA GLY A 41 37.77 -5.90 1.73
C GLY A 41 36.26 -5.70 1.81
N TYR A 42 35.53 -5.91 0.71
CA TYR A 42 34.08 -5.86 0.72
C TYR A 42 33.44 -7.18 1.17
N VAL A 43 32.28 -7.08 1.80
CA VAL A 43 31.48 -8.26 2.16
C VAL A 43 31.02 -8.95 0.89
N ALA A 44 31.21 -10.27 0.82
CA ALA A 44 30.80 -11.07 -0.33
C ALA A 44 29.27 -11.32 -0.32
N ASP A 45 28.50 -10.28 -0.61
CA ASP A 45 27.07 -10.31 -0.90
C ASP A 45 26.91 -10.17 -2.42
N ILE A 46 26.77 -11.29 -3.13
CA ILE A 46 26.87 -11.36 -4.59
C ILE A 46 25.65 -12.03 -5.19
N LEU A 47 25.15 -11.46 -6.28
CA LEU A 47 24.12 -12.08 -7.12
C LEU A 47 24.75 -12.52 -8.46
N ILE A 48 24.51 -13.76 -8.86
CA ILE A 48 24.84 -14.26 -10.18
C ILE A 48 23.56 -14.38 -10.97
N THR A 49 23.51 -13.75 -12.14
CA THR A 49 22.35 -13.73 -13.04
C THR A 49 22.76 -14.06 -14.46
N ASP A 50 21.87 -14.65 -15.21
CA ASP A 50 22.04 -14.99 -16.63
C ASP A 50 21.84 -13.78 -17.56
N SER A 51 21.23 -12.72 -17.06
CA SER A 51 20.87 -11.54 -17.86
C SER A 51 20.95 -10.25 -17.02
N LEU A 52 21.57 -9.24 -17.60
CA LEU A 52 21.58 -7.89 -17.02
C LEU A 52 20.23 -7.16 -17.16
N GLU A 53 19.36 -7.63 -18.06
CA GLU A 53 18.05 -7.03 -18.31
C GLU A 53 16.97 -7.60 -17.39
N ARG A 54 17.07 -8.90 -17.07
CA ARG A 54 16.07 -9.57 -16.23
C ARG A 54 16.37 -9.55 -14.74
N LEU A 55 17.64 -9.37 -14.36
CA LEU A 55 18.11 -9.32 -12.97
C LEU A 55 17.49 -10.39 -12.04
N SER A 56 17.22 -11.58 -12.60
CA SER A 56 16.73 -12.72 -11.84
C SER A 56 17.91 -13.53 -11.35
N PRO A 57 18.18 -13.61 -10.03
CA PRO A 57 19.36 -14.31 -9.55
C PRO A 57 19.21 -15.82 -9.71
N GLU A 58 20.21 -16.47 -10.33
CA GLU A 58 20.38 -17.92 -10.35
C GLU A 58 21.08 -18.41 -9.08
N THR A 59 22.03 -17.60 -8.59
CA THR A 59 22.77 -17.90 -7.37
C THR A 59 22.87 -16.65 -6.51
N ILE A 60 22.64 -16.83 -5.24
CA ILE A 60 22.78 -15.77 -4.22
C ILE A 60 23.88 -16.18 -3.26
N ILE A 61 24.88 -15.33 -3.09
CA ILE A 61 25.94 -15.47 -2.10
C ILE A 61 25.70 -14.39 -1.02
N LYS A 62 25.62 -14.80 0.22
CA LYS A 62 25.46 -13.92 1.37
C LYS A 62 26.58 -14.20 2.39
N ASP A 63 27.31 -13.16 2.75
CA ASP A 63 28.47 -13.26 3.65
C ASP A 63 29.46 -14.37 3.22
N GLY A 64 29.70 -14.47 1.89
CA GLY A 64 30.61 -15.47 1.30
C GLY A 64 30.05 -16.91 1.22
N ARG A 65 28.79 -17.14 1.55
CA ARG A 65 28.15 -18.46 1.48
C ARG A 65 27.05 -18.48 0.44
N VAL A 66 27.05 -19.52 -0.39
CA VAL A 66 25.95 -19.77 -1.33
C VAL A 66 24.68 -20.10 -0.55
N LEU A 67 23.61 -19.36 -0.80
CA LEU A 67 22.31 -19.61 -0.16
C LEU A 67 21.54 -20.71 -0.89
N ASN A 68 20.99 -21.62 -0.10
CA ASN A 68 19.98 -22.56 -0.59
C ASN A 68 18.62 -21.87 -0.54
N LEU A 69 18.03 -21.57 -1.72
CA LEU A 69 16.75 -20.89 -1.83
C LEU A 69 15.58 -21.71 -1.27
N ASP A 70 15.67 -23.04 -1.30
CA ASP A 70 14.63 -23.90 -0.73
C ASP A 70 14.67 -23.90 0.80
N GLU A 71 15.86 -23.78 1.41
CA GLU A 71 15.99 -23.56 2.85
C GLU A 71 15.40 -22.20 3.25
N LEU A 72 15.64 -21.14 2.47
CA LEU A 72 15.10 -19.81 2.74
C LEU A 72 13.56 -19.76 2.69
N ARG A 73 12.94 -20.53 1.79
CA ARG A 73 11.46 -20.63 1.71
C ARG A 73 10.85 -21.25 2.98
N ASN A 74 11.62 -22.06 3.69
CA ASN A 74 11.20 -22.73 4.92
C ASN A 74 11.56 -21.95 6.19
N VAL A 75 12.21 -20.79 6.07
CA VAL A 75 12.49 -19.93 7.21
C VAL A 75 11.20 -19.23 7.64
N HIS A 76 10.66 -19.66 8.76
CA HIS A 76 9.56 -18.96 9.40
C HIS A 76 10.11 -17.75 10.15
N ALA A 77 9.83 -16.56 9.66
CA ALA A 77 10.18 -15.34 10.38
C ALA A 77 9.42 -15.29 11.71
N VAL A 78 10.14 -15.12 12.80
CA VAL A 78 9.50 -14.83 14.10
C VAL A 78 8.99 -13.39 14.03
N VAL A 79 7.66 -13.24 13.98
CA VAL A 79 7.04 -11.92 14.04
C VAL A 79 7.15 -11.39 15.47
N PRO A 80 7.85 -10.27 15.70
CA PRO A 80 7.97 -9.69 17.04
C PRO A 80 6.58 -9.37 17.62
N GLN A 81 6.41 -9.57 18.93
CA GLN A 81 5.14 -9.28 19.59
C GLN A 81 4.72 -7.80 19.43
N ALA A 82 5.68 -6.89 19.38
CA ALA A 82 5.43 -5.46 19.23
C ALA A 82 4.74 -5.06 17.90
N VAL A 83 4.76 -5.92 16.87
CA VAL A 83 4.09 -5.66 15.58
C VAL A 83 2.81 -6.46 15.41
N ARG A 84 2.44 -7.24 16.43
CA ARG A 84 1.15 -7.93 16.47
C ARG A 84 0.11 -7.04 17.11
N SER A 85 -1.15 -7.26 16.77
CA SER A 85 -2.28 -6.50 17.35
C SER A 85 -2.04 -4.98 17.28
N SER A 86 -1.73 -4.48 16.08
CA SER A 86 -1.37 -3.08 15.87
C SER A 86 -2.56 -2.20 15.46
N LEU A 87 -3.76 -2.75 15.46
CA LEU A 87 -4.99 -2.04 15.11
C LEU A 87 -5.73 -1.64 16.41
N HIS A 88 -5.57 -0.40 16.82
CA HIS A 88 -6.16 0.15 18.03
C HIS A 88 -7.24 1.16 17.66
N LEU A 89 -8.44 0.68 17.29
CA LEU A 89 -9.56 1.53 16.93
C LEU A 89 -10.41 1.91 18.15
N LYS A 90 -10.98 3.10 18.12
CA LYS A 90 -12.18 3.39 18.90
C LYS A 90 -13.36 2.82 18.12
N LYS A 91 -14.36 2.31 18.85
CA LYS A 91 -15.56 1.72 18.23
C LYS A 91 -16.15 2.67 17.19
N VAL A 92 -16.22 2.21 15.95
CA VAL A 92 -16.84 2.93 14.83
C VAL A 92 -18.31 2.58 14.74
N THR A 93 -19.17 3.57 14.49
CA THR A 93 -20.61 3.42 14.36
C THR A 93 -21.09 3.97 13.01
N LYS A 94 -22.36 3.72 12.66
CA LYS A 94 -22.96 4.28 11.43
C LYS A 94 -22.89 5.81 11.38
N VAL A 95 -23.01 6.47 12.54
CA VAL A 95 -22.95 7.93 12.60
C VAL A 95 -21.57 8.46 12.17
N ASP A 96 -20.50 7.73 12.48
CA ASP A 96 -19.13 8.09 12.11
C ASP A 96 -18.88 7.94 10.60
N LEU A 97 -19.71 7.18 9.88
CA LEU A 97 -19.66 6.99 8.45
C LEU A 97 -20.53 7.98 7.66
N GLN A 98 -21.30 8.83 8.33
CA GLN A 98 -22.16 9.79 7.67
C GLN A 98 -21.39 10.92 7.04
N ILE A 99 -21.74 11.28 5.81
CA ILE A 99 -21.21 12.44 5.08
C ILE A 99 -22.35 13.42 4.88
N PRO A 100 -22.45 14.48 5.70
CA PRO A 100 -23.51 15.47 5.56
C PRO A 100 -23.41 16.18 4.20
N LEU A 101 -24.52 16.27 3.48
CA LEU A 101 -24.58 16.91 2.18
C LEU A 101 -26.01 17.38 1.90
N LEU A 102 -26.15 18.63 1.49
CA LEU A 102 -27.45 19.18 1.11
C LEU A 102 -27.90 18.61 -0.23
N GLU A 103 -29.21 18.38 -0.34
CA GLU A 103 -29.83 17.90 -1.60
C GLU A 103 -29.52 18.88 -2.75
N GLY A 104 -29.16 18.30 -3.92
CA GLY A 104 -28.77 19.07 -5.09
C GLY A 104 -27.40 19.74 -5.03
N GLN A 105 -26.65 19.59 -3.95
CA GLN A 105 -25.29 20.10 -3.82
C GLN A 105 -24.31 19.15 -4.54
N LYS A 106 -23.38 19.73 -5.33
CA LYS A 106 -22.25 18.96 -5.87
C LYS A 106 -21.27 18.62 -4.76
N ALA A 107 -20.82 17.38 -4.76
CA ALA A 107 -19.78 16.92 -3.84
C ALA A 107 -18.42 16.82 -4.54
N TRP A 108 -17.36 16.97 -3.73
CA TRP A 108 -16.02 16.62 -4.19
C TRP A 108 -15.83 15.10 -4.10
N VAL A 109 -15.55 14.49 -5.24
CA VAL A 109 -15.29 13.06 -5.38
C VAL A 109 -13.83 12.85 -5.71
N ILE A 110 -13.17 11.99 -4.94
CA ILE A 110 -11.79 11.53 -5.17
C ILE A 110 -11.83 10.55 -6.34
N GLY A 111 -11.25 10.91 -7.48
CA GLY A 111 -11.13 10.04 -8.64
C GLY A 111 -9.83 9.25 -8.59
N ILE A 112 -9.91 7.92 -8.55
CA ILE A 112 -8.74 7.05 -8.66
C ILE A 112 -8.34 6.96 -10.14
N VAL A 113 -7.04 7.13 -10.40
CA VAL A 113 -6.45 6.98 -11.73
C VAL A 113 -5.71 5.64 -11.77
N PRO A 114 -6.16 4.68 -12.61
CA PRO A 114 -5.49 3.38 -12.70
C PRO A 114 -4.00 3.51 -13.03
N GLY A 115 -3.15 2.78 -12.31
CA GLY A 115 -1.70 2.79 -12.49
C GLY A 115 -0.99 4.06 -12.01
N SER A 116 -1.68 4.96 -11.31
CA SER A 116 -1.11 6.21 -10.78
C SER A 116 -1.29 6.31 -9.26
N ILE A 117 -0.35 6.98 -8.61
CA ILE A 117 -0.48 7.38 -7.19
C ILE A 117 -1.20 8.73 -7.04
N ILE A 118 -1.45 9.43 -8.15
CA ILE A 118 -2.13 10.73 -8.16
C ILE A 118 -3.63 10.48 -8.31
N THR A 119 -4.43 11.13 -7.48
CA THR A 119 -5.88 11.15 -7.57
C THR A 119 -6.38 12.45 -8.22
N GLN A 120 -7.60 12.42 -8.73
CA GLN A 120 -8.27 13.58 -9.27
C GLN A 120 -9.31 14.11 -8.27
N LYS A 121 -9.51 15.43 -8.27
CA LYS A 121 -10.57 16.09 -7.51
C LYS A 121 -11.68 16.48 -8.48
N ASN A 122 -12.81 15.80 -8.43
CA ASN A 122 -13.93 15.99 -9.34
C ASN A 122 -15.16 16.50 -8.59
N ALA A 123 -15.79 17.58 -9.07
CA ALA A 123 -17.11 18.00 -8.59
C ALA A 123 -18.18 17.21 -9.33
N ARG A 124 -18.98 16.42 -8.63
CA ARG A 124 -20.05 15.58 -9.21
C ARG A 124 -21.37 15.77 -8.49
N ASP A 125 -22.44 15.55 -9.23
CA ASP A 125 -23.76 15.34 -8.64
C ASP A 125 -23.75 13.96 -8.00
N VAL A 126 -24.29 13.84 -6.80
CA VAL A 126 -24.30 12.60 -6.00
C VAL A 126 -25.67 12.40 -5.37
N GLN A 127 -25.98 11.16 -4.99
CA GLN A 127 -27.24 10.85 -4.34
C GLN A 127 -27.18 11.23 -2.84
N THR A 128 -28.30 11.76 -2.35
CA THR A 128 -28.46 12.11 -0.94
C THR A 128 -29.81 11.58 -0.44
N GLU A 129 -29.84 11.17 0.82
CA GLU A 129 -31.04 10.77 1.55
C GLU A 129 -30.94 11.34 2.98
N ASP A 130 -31.99 11.95 3.48
CA ASP A 130 -32.06 12.54 4.82
C ASP A 130 -30.89 13.51 5.16
N GLY A 131 -30.34 14.22 4.14
CA GLY A 131 -29.25 15.17 4.34
C GLY A 131 -27.85 14.54 4.37
N PHE A 132 -27.73 13.28 3.97
CA PHE A 132 -26.46 12.55 3.90
C PHE A 132 -26.23 11.94 2.53
N PHE A 133 -24.95 11.80 2.17
CA PHE A 133 -24.54 11.09 0.95
C PHE A 133 -24.92 9.61 1.04
N VAL A 134 -25.49 9.08 -0.04
CA VAL A 134 -25.74 7.66 -0.25
C VAL A 134 -24.85 7.15 -1.38
N ALA A 135 -24.18 6.02 -1.16
CA ALA A 135 -23.32 5.44 -2.18
C ALA A 135 -24.14 4.96 -3.39
N ASP A 136 -23.61 5.23 -4.58
CA ASP A 136 -24.16 4.80 -5.86
C ASP A 136 -23.17 3.92 -6.61
N PRO A 137 -23.19 2.59 -6.39
CA PRO A 137 -22.28 1.66 -7.06
C PRO A 137 -22.48 1.57 -8.57
N GLN A 138 -23.64 1.99 -9.11
CA GLN A 138 -23.88 1.99 -10.54
C GLN A 138 -23.04 3.07 -11.23
N ASN A 139 -22.94 4.24 -10.62
CA ASN A 139 -22.13 5.36 -11.09
C ASN A 139 -20.73 5.41 -10.45
N ASP A 140 -20.32 4.31 -9.76
CA ASP A 140 -19.03 4.19 -9.08
C ASP A 140 -18.74 5.36 -8.13
N GLN A 141 -19.75 5.74 -7.35
CA GLN A 141 -19.66 6.75 -6.30
C GLN A 141 -19.81 6.05 -4.95
N LEU A 142 -18.69 5.76 -4.32
CA LEU A 142 -18.63 4.96 -3.11
C LEU A 142 -18.24 5.81 -1.91
N LYS A 143 -18.59 5.36 -0.73
CA LYS A 143 -18.10 5.96 0.52
C LYS A 143 -16.69 5.46 0.80
N ILE A 144 -15.82 6.34 1.27
CA ILE A 144 -14.50 6.01 1.80
C ILE A 144 -14.31 6.66 3.15
N VAL A 145 -13.75 5.93 4.11
CA VAL A 145 -13.37 6.47 5.41
C VAL A 145 -11.94 6.09 5.76
N VAL A 146 -11.29 6.95 6.52
CA VAL A 146 -9.96 6.72 7.09
C VAL A 146 -10.09 6.82 8.61
N CYS A 147 -9.92 5.68 9.28
CA CYS A 147 -10.01 5.57 10.73
C CYS A 147 -8.61 5.59 11.35
N GLU A 148 -8.36 6.49 12.29
CA GLU A 148 -7.13 6.50 13.08
C GLU A 148 -7.04 5.22 13.92
N ARG A 149 -5.91 4.50 13.83
CA ARG A 149 -5.74 3.18 14.44
C ARG A 149 -4.58 3.04 15.43
N HIS A 150 -3.81 4.09 15.63
CA HIS A 150 -2.58 4.00 16.44
C HIS A 150 -2.80 4.35 17.91
N HIS A 151 -3.69 5.30 18.19
CA HIS A 151 -3.85 5.91 19.49
C HIS A 151 -5.30 5.91 20.04
N GLN A 152 -6.23 5.24 19.35
CA GLN A 152 -7.66 5.20 19.74
C GLN A 152 -8.30 6.58 19.93
N THR A 153 -7.87 7.57 19.15
CA THR A 153 -8.43 8.93 19.24
C THR A 153 -9.90 8.97 18.80
N GLY A 154 -10.31 8.04 17.93
CA GLY A 154 -11.61 8.05 17.28
C GLY A 154 -11.71 9.06 16.15
N SER A 155 -10.59 9.60 15.67
CA SER A 155 -10.58 10.47 14.51
C SER A 155 -10.90 9.69 13.24
N ILE A 156 -11.92 10.13 12.52
CA ILE A 156 -12.38 9.53 11.25
C ILE A 156 -12.53 10.63 10.21
N GLY A 157 -11.88 10.46 9.07
CA GLY A 157 -12.13 11.26 7.88
C GLY A 157 -13.03 10.50 6.92
N ALA A 158 -14.11 11.13 6.44
CA ALA A 158 -15.03 10.54 5.49
C ALA A 158 -15.04 11.32 4.16
N GLY A 159 -15.24 10.62 3.05
CA GLY A 159 -15.26 11.20 1.72
C GLY A 159 -15.96 10.31 0.71
N ILE A 160 -15.99 10.79 -0.54
CA ILE A 160 -16.58 10.08 -1.67
C ILE A 160 -15.47 9.72 -2.65
N VAL A 161 -15.46 8.48 -3.13
CA VAL A 161 -14.45 7.98 -4.05
C VAL A 161 -15.09 7.36 -5.29
N SER A 162 -14.41 7.46 -6.42
CA SER A 162 -14.74 6.78 -7.68
C SER A 162 -13.49 6.18 -8.32
N GLY A 163 -13.64 5.16 -9.15
CA GLY A 163 -12.55 4.45 -9.80
C GLY A 163 -12.22 3.11 -9.14
N LEU A 164 -12.98 2.70 -8.09
CA LEU A 164 -12.84 1.37 -7.47
C LEU A 164 -13.61 0.28 -8.20
N GLY A 165 -14.72 0.63 -8.84
CA GLY A 165 -15.58 -0.32 -9.56
C GLY A 165 -16.29 -1.35 -8.69
N LEU A 166 -16.33 -1.16 -7.37
CA LEU A 166 -16.93 -2.09 -6.42
C LEU A 166 -18.46 -2.04 -6.57
N LYS A 167 -19.08 -3.19 -6.83
CA LYS A 167 -20.53 -3.29 -7.06
C LYS A 167 -21.32 -3.68 -5.80
N ARG A 168 -20.68 -4.42 -4.87
CA ARG A 168 -21.25 -4.81 -3.57
C ARG A 168 -20.13 -5.02 -2.57
N GLY A 169 -20.44 -4.83 -1.28
CA GLY A 169 -19.50 -5.09 -0.19
C GLY A 169 -18.62 -3.90 0.15
N ALA A 170 -17.61 -4.17 0.93
CA ALA A 170 -16.59 -3.20 1.34
C ALA A 170 -15.19 -3.84 1.32
N ILE A 171 -14.18 -3.00 1.19
CA ILE A 171 -12.78 -3.38 1.33
C ILE A 171 -12.14 -2.54 2.42
N ALA A 172 -11.23 -3.15 3.19
CA ALA A 172 -10.46 -2.48 4.23
C ALA A 172 -8.98 -2.79 4.08
N SER A 173 -8.13 -1.81 4.36
CA SER A 173 -6.68 -1.96 4.31
C SER A 173 -5.99 -1.04 5.29
N THR A 174 -4.97 -1.54 5.99
CA THR A 174 -4.02 -0.75 6.78
C THR A 174 -2.76 -0.41 5.99
N VAL A 175 -2.64 -0.88 4.75
CA VAL A 175 -1.56 -0.53 3.83
C VAL A 175 -1.93 0.78 3.14
N ALA A 176 -1.96 1.86 3.92
CA ALA A 176 -2.23 3.22 3.46
C ALA A 176 -0.93 4.02 3.56
N HIS A 177 -0.34 4.35 2.42
CA HIS A 177 0.92 5.11 2.37
C HIS A 177 0.83 6.36 3.27
N ASP A 178 1.93 6.71 3.89
CA ASP A 178 2.15 7.78 4.88
C ASP A 178 1.60 7.48 6.28
N SER A 179 0.28 7.43 6.48
CA SER A 179 -0.31 7.31 7.81
C SER A 179 -0.48 5.88 8.30
N HIS A 180 -0.61 4.92 7.39
CA HIS A 180 -0.99 3.54 7.68
C HIS A 180 -2.23 3.40 8.58
N ASN A 181 -3.13 4.36 8.49
CA ASN A 181 -4.45 4.27 9.13
C ASN A 181 -5.33 3.22 8.43
N LEU A 182 -6.42 2.83 9.07
CA LEU A 182 -7.38 1.92 8.45
C LEU A 182 -8.21 2.70 7.42
N VAL A 183 -8.03 2.37 6.14
CA VAL A 183 -8.83 2.89 5.04
C VAL A 183 -9.88 1.86 4.68
N VAL A 184 -11.15 2.29 4.62
CA VAL A 184 -12.28 1.44 4.27
C VAL A 184 -13.10 2.11 3.18
N ALA A 185 -13.42 1.38 2.11
CA ALA A 185 -14.33 1.86 1.08
C ALA A 185 -15.43 0.83 0.84
N GLY A 186 -16.66 1.29 0.65
CA GLY A 186 -17.78 0.39 0.52
C GLY A 186 -19.02 0.97 -0.16
N THR A 187 -19.94 0.06 -0.48
CA THR A 187 -21.20 0.33 -1.17
C THR A 187 -22.35 0.62 -0.20
N ASN A 188 -22.18 0.33 1.07
CA ASN A 188 -23.13 0.62 2.17
C ASN A 188 -22.43 0.60 3.51
N ASP A 189 -23.04 1.17 4.53
CA ASP A 189 -22.48 1.32 5.86
C ASP A 189 -22.34 0.01 6.62
N GLU A 190 -23.28 -0.94 6.41
CA GLU A 190 -23.27 -2.26 7.05
C GLU A 190 -22.03 -3.05 6.66
N ASP A 191 -21.75 -3.15 5.36
CA ASP A 191 -20.57 -3.86 4.84
C ASP A 191 -19.27 -3.16 5.26
N MET A 192 -19.28 -1.82 5.33
CA MET A 192 -18.11 -1.06 5.81
C MET A 192 -17.83 -1.34 7.29
N LEU A 193 -18.83 -1.35 8.15
CA LEU A 193 -18.68 -1.69 9.56
C LEU A 193 -18.19 -3.13 9.75
N LEU A 194 -18.74 -4.08 8.98
CA LEU A 194 -18.28 -5.46 8.98
C LEU A 194 -16.82 -5.57 8.57
N ALA A 195 -16.39 -4.83 7.53
CA ALA A 195 -15.01 -4.82 7.10
C ALA A 195 -14.05 -4.25 8.16
N ILE A 196 -14.49 -3.25 8.93
CA ILE A 196 -13.73 -2.70 10.07
C ILE A 196 -13.60 -3.76 11.18
N GLU A 197 -14.70 -4.40 11.58
CA GLU A 197 -14.72 -5.45 12.60
C GLU A 197 -13.82 -6.63 12.22
N GLU A 198 -13.90 -7.08 10.96
CA GLU A 198 -13.05 -8.16 10.46
C GLU A 198 -11.56 -7.76 10.43
N ALA A 199 -11.23 -6.52 10.08
CA ALA A 199 -9.87 -6.04 10.13
C ALA A 199 -9.32 -6.06 11.57
N GLU A 200 -10.12 -5.69 12.57
CA GLU A 200 -9.74 -5.80 13.99
C GLU A 200 -9.57 -7.25 14.43
N ARG A 201 -10.38 -8.18 13.94
CA ARG A 201 -10.31 -9.59 14.29
C ARG A 201 -9.10 -10.31 13.69
N MET A 202 -8.62 -9.86 12.55
CA MET A 202 -7.54 -10.52 11.77
C MET A 202 -6.11 -10.17 12.22
N GLN A 203 -5.93 -9.34 13.24
CA GLN A 203 -4.59 -8.88 13.69
C GLN A 203 -3.70 -10.01 14.22
#